data_7c4b27f8bdc153e7e1a673387e05d84d
#
_entry.id   7c4b27f8bdc153e7e1a673387e05d84d
#
_cell.length_a   1.000
_cell.length_b   1.000
_cell.length_c   1.000
_cell.angle_alpha   90.00
_cell.angle_beta   90.00
_cell.angle_gamma   90.00
#
_symmetry.space_group_name_H-M   'P 1'
#
loop_
_entity.id
_entity.type
_entity.pdbx_description
1 polymer ?
#
loop_
_entity_poly.entity_id
_entity_poly.type
_entity_poly.pdbx_seq_one_letter_code
_entity_poly.pdbx_strand_id
1 'polypeptide(L)'
;MKNKMRITGNRVLQSRTVIGIICIVLALGITFGIAPLVNRFTDRKVEVVQVKQNVERGHLITEEDVELVKMGALNLSDRTVKNKKYVVGKYAATNLYAGQIMIADLVAEKSNSADDVLSALDGTKVAISVNIASFAQGLSNKLRNGDIVSVIVYDKETNQSHVPPELRYVKVITTTTGDSVDSDRKTDATQAITVTLLASPDQAKLLAYLNTTTTLHFSLVCRGDKTVAEQYLKVQEDYLASHSSETTSQEDTNG
;
A
#
# COMPACT_ATOMS: atom_id res chain seq x y z
N MET A 1 22.68 -69.47 -44.64
CA MET A 1 23.91 -68.96 -44.03
C MET A 1 23.62 -67.59 -43.43
N LYS A 2 23.49 -67.50 -42.06
CA LYS A 2 23.23 -66.26 -41.35
C LYS A 2 24.54 -65.70 -40.85
N ASN A 3 25.04 -64.63 -41.44
CA ASN A 3 26.19 -63.89 -40.93
C ASN A 3 25.78 -63.06 -39.72
N LYS A 4 26.22 -63.45 -38.54
CA LYS A 4 26.17 -62.69 -37.32
C LYS A 4 27.27 -61.64 -37.33
N MET A 5 26.96 -60.38 -37.61
CA MET A 5 27.86 -59.27 -37.42
C MET A 5 27.96 -59.03 -35.90
N ARG A 6 29.02 -59.50 -35.28
CA ARG A 6 29.36 -59.23 -33.87
C ARG A 6 29.91 -57.83 -33.78
N ILE A 7 29.18 -56.96 -33.16
CA ILE A 7 29.61 -55.59 -32.81
C ILE A 7 30.72 -55.70 -31.77
N THR A 8 31.96 -55.49 -32.21
CA THR A 8 33.15 -55.52 -31.35
C THR A 8 33.31 -54.15 -30.66
N GLY A 9 32.24 -53.68 -29.91
CA GLY A 9 32.24 -52.38 -29.25
C GLY A 9 33.01 -52.30 -27.95
N ASN A 10 33.26 -53.41 -27.25
CA ASN A 10 33.76 -53.34 -25.86
C ASN A 10 35.27 -53.32 -25.67
N ARG A 11 36.10 -53.60 -26.71
CA ARG A 11 37.55 -53.57 -26.58
C ARG A 11 38.19 -52.19 -26.85
N VAL A 12 37.49 -51.33 -27.57
CA VAL A 12 37.97 -49.97 -27.86
C VAL A 12 37.90 -49.05 -26.62
N LEU A 13 36.89 -49.28 -25.78
CA LEU A 13 36.67 -48.50 -24.55
C LEU A 13 37.63 -48.86 -23.40
N GLN A 14 38.41 -49.96 -23.52
CA GLN A 14 39.40 -50.35 -22.50
C GLN A 14 40.78 -49.77 -22.70
N SER A 15 41.05 -49.12 -23.82
CA SER A 15 42.35 -48.45 -24.07
C SER A 15 42.39 -47.12 -23.30
N ARG A 16 43.43 -46.93 -22.45
CA ARG A 16 43.65 -45.68 -21.70
C ARG A 16 43.72 -44.45 -22.62
N THR A 17 44.27 -44.62 -23.83
CA THR A 17 44.37 -43.58 -24.84
C THR A 17 42.98 -43.16 -25.40
N VAL A 18 42.10 -44.14 -25.64
CA VAL A 18 40.76 -43.86 -26.15
C VAL A 18 39.89 -43.14 -25.09
N ILE A 19 40.01 -43.56 -23.83
CA ILE A 19 39.34 -42.85 -22.74
C ILE A 19 39.83 -41.41 -22.65
N GLY A 20 41.14 -41.16 -22.76
CA GLY A 20 41.72 -39.83 -22.77
C GLY A 20 41.18 -38.95 -23.91
N ILE A 21 41.09 -39.50 -25.11
CA ILE A 21 40.53 -38.77 -26.27
C ILE A 21 39.04 -38.43 -26.05
N ILE A 22 38.27 -39.38 -25.54
CA ILE A 22 36.85 -39.15 -25.22
C ILE A 22 36.69 -38.05 -24.16
N CYS A 23 37.52 -38.05 -23.10
CA CYS A 23 37.51 -36.98 -22.10
C CYS A 23 37.83 -35.61 -22.67
N ILE A 24 38.84 -35.54 -23.59
CA ILE A 24 39.19 -34.28 -24.26
C ILE A 24 38.05 -33.79 -25.14
N VAL A 25 37.40 -34.66 -25.91
CA VAL A 25 36.27 -34.31 -26.77
C VAL A 25 35.09 -33.84 -25.95
N LEU A 26 34.79 -34.52 -24.82
CA LEU A 26 33.74 -34.11 -23.89
C LEU A 26 34.06 -32.75 -23.26
N ALA A 27 35.32 -32.53 -22.81
CA ALA A 27 35.73 -31.26 -22.25
C ALA A 27 35.59 -30.10 -23.25
N LEU A 28 36.03 -30.32 -24.50
CA LEU A 28 35.88 -29.36 -25.57
C LEU A 28 34.37 -29.11 -25.91
N GLY A 29 33.54 -30.16 -25.92
CA GLY A 29 32.10 -30.06 -26.15
C GLY A 29 31.41 -29.24 -25.05
N ILE A 30 31.78 -29.43 -23.79
CA ILE A 30 31.25 -28.65 -22.65
C ILE A 30 31.74 -27.19 -22.76
N THR A 31 33.02 -26.97 -22.98
CA THR A 31 33.62 -25.62 -22.99
C THR A 31 33.10 -24.77 -24.16
N PHE A 32 33.04 -25.33 -25.36
CA PHE A 32 32.66 -24.59 -26.56
C PHE A 32 31.17 -24.73 -26.94
N GLY A 33 30.47 -25.76 -26.45
CA GLY A 33 29.06 -25.99 -26.72
C GLY A 33 28.13 -25.49 -25.59
N ILE A 34 28.31 -26.05 -24.40
CA ILE A 34 27.37 -25.82 -23.28
C ILE A 34 27.63 -24.47 -22.58
N ALA A 35 28.90 -24.14 -22.32
CA ALA A 35 29.25 -22.91 -21.59
C ALA A 35 28.73 -21.62 -22.28
N PRO A 36 28.91 -21.40 -23.60
CA PRO A 36 28.38 -20.22 -24.26
C PRO A 36 26.82 -20.22 -24.32
N LEU A 37 26.20 -21.39 -24.34
CA LEU A 37 24.74 -21.51 -24.29
C LEU A 37 24.21 -21.07 -22.92
N VAL A 38 24.81 -21.54 -21.83
CA VAL A 38 24.46 -21.14 -20.45
C VAL A 38 24.66 -19.64 -20.26
N ASN A 39 25.78 -19.08 -20.73
CA ASN A 39 26.05 -17.64 -20.64
C ASN A 39 24.99 -16.82 -21.40
N ARG A 40 24.53 -17.26 -22.56
CA ARG A 40 23.47 -16.58 -23.32
C ARG A 40 22.12 -16.58 -22.58
N PHE A 41 21.82 -17.59 -21.80
CA PHE A 41 20.60 -17.63 -20.98
C PHE A 41 20.73 -16.73 -19.74
N THR A 42 21.93 -16.62 -19.17
CA THR A 42 22.22 -15.80 -17.97
C THR A 42 22.34 -14.31 -18.33
N ASP A 43 22.84 -14.00 -19.55
CA ASP A 43 23.05 -12.62 -20.01
C ASP A 43 21.79 -11.91 -20.55
N ARG A 44 20.61 -12.51 -20.42
CA ARG A 44 19.38 -11.82 -20.76
C ARG A 44 19.16 -10.66 -19.80
N LYS A 45 19.53 -9.46 -20.26
CA LYS A 45 19.26 -8.22 -19.55
C LYS A 45 17.90 -7.68 -19.93
N VAL A 46 17.14 -7.23 -18.94
CA VAL A 46 15.84 -6.59 -19.11
C VAL A 46 15.95 -5.19 -18.51
N GLU A 47 15.40 -4.20 -19.19
CA GLU A 47 15.25 -2.86 -18.63
C GLU A 47 14.09 -2.88 -17.63
N VAL A 48 14.35 -2.37 -16.44
CA VAL A 48 13.38 -2.23 -15.37
C VAL A 48 13.42 -0.82 -14.80
N VAL A 49 12.31 -0.36 -14.26
CA VAL A 49 12.23 0.94 -13.61
C VAL A 49 12.78 0.82 -12.20
N GLN A 50 13.73 1.68 -11.85
CA GLN A 50 14.33 1.80 -10.53
C GLN A 50 14.07 3.20 -9.96
N VAL A 51 13.89 3.27 -8.65
CA VAL A 51 13.77 4.53 -7.91
C VAL A 51 15.14 5.19 -7.83
N LYS A 52 15.24 6.43 -8.30
CA LYS A 52 16.50 7.19 -8.34
C LYS A 52 16.79 7.91 -7.02
N GLN A 53 15.76 8.41 -6.35
CA GLN A 53 15.83 9.12 -5.08
C GLN A 53 14.69 8.67 -4.15
N ASN A 54 14.82 8.94 -2.85
CA ASN A 54 13.76 8.59 -1.91
C ASN A 54 12.48 9.36 -2.22
N VAL A 55 11.35 8.64 -2.29
CA VAL A 55 10.03 9.20 -2.57
C VAL A 55 9.10 8.84 -1.43
N GLU A 56 8.49 9.82 -0.81
CA GLU A 56 7.55 9.60 0.28
C GLU A 56 6.21 9.04 -0.24
N ARG A 57 5.53 8.30 0.62
CA ARG A 57 4.16 7.81 0.34
C ARG A 57 3.25 8.98 -0.01
N GLY A 58 2.46 8.81 -1.07
CA GLY A 58 1.52 9.82 -1.55
C GLY A 58 2.13 10.87 -2.47
N HIS A 59 3.45 10.88 -2.65
CA HIS A 59 4.11 11.78 -3.60
C HIS A 59 3.79 11.39 -5.05
N LEU A 60 3.55 12.38 -5.91
CA LEU A 60 3.37 12.20 -7.36
C LEU A 60 4.72 11.85 -7.99
N ILE A 61 4.83 10.65 -8.53
CA ILE A 61 6.07 10.16 -9.14
C ILE A 61 6.31 10.88 -10.47
N THR A 62 7.45 11.54 -10.58
CA THR A 62 7.90 12.26 -11.76
C THR A 62 8.97 11.49 -12.54
N GLU A 63 9.36 11.99 -13.71
CA GLU A 63 10.48 11.42 -14.49
C GLU A 63 11.83 11.50 -13.76
N GLU A 64 11.97 12.45 -12.83
CA GLU A 64 13.20 12.68 -12.06
C GLU A 64 13.36 11.65 -10.91
N ASP A 65 12.25 11.08 -10.44
CA ASP A 65 12.23 10.13 -9.32
C ASP A 65 12.62 8.71 -9.74
N VAL A 66 12.57 8.41 -11.05
CA VAL A 66 12.75 7.06 -11.57
C VAL A 66 13.69 7.02 -12.77
N GLU A 67 14.41 5.93 -12.91
CA GLU A 67 15.30 5.67 -14.04
C GLU A 67 15.13 4.25 -14.58
N LEU A 68 15.59 4.01 -15.83
CA LEU A 68 15.65 2.69 -16.43
C LEU A 68 17.05 2.11 -16.20
N VAL A 69 17.11 0.94 -15.59
CA VAL A 69 18.35 0.20 -15.37
C VAL A 69 18.29 -1.16 -16.02
N LYS A 70 19.44 -1.62 -16.56
CA LYS A 70 19.57 -2.96 -17.13
C LYS A 70 19.99 -3.94 -16.04
N MET A 71 19.16 -4.97 -15.78
CA MET A 71 19.53 -6.03 -14.85
C MET A 71 19.21 -7.41 -15.42
N GLY A 72 19.82 -8.45 -14.84
CA GLY A 72 19.59 -9.83 -15.25
C GLY A 72 18.11 -10.21 -15.14
N ALA A 73 17.58 -10.88 -16.16
CA ALA A 73 16.19 -11.31 -16.18
C ALA A 73 15.86 -12.44 -15.18
N LEU A 74 16.91 -13.07 -14.62
CA LEU A 74 16.75 -14.19 -13.69
C LEU A 74 16.17 -13.68 -12.36
N ASN A 75 15.11 -14.31 -11.87
CA ASN A 75 14.43 -13.99 -10.61
C ASN A 75 13.74 -12.62 -10.53
N LEU A 76 13.49 -11.95 -11.66
CA LEU A 76 12.60 -10.79 -11.68
C LEU A 76 11.14 -11.25 -11.52
N SER A 77 10.42 -10.57 -10.63
CA SER A 77 8.98 -10.76 -10.50
C SER A 77 8.25 -10.34 -11.78
N ASP A 78 7.19 -11.06 -12.16
CA ASP A 78 6.31 -10.68 -13.27
C ASP A 78 5.64 -9.31 -13.05
N ARG A 79 5.57 -8.87 -11.79
CA ARG A 79 5.03 -7.55 -11.38
C ARG A 79 6.03 -6.41 -11.57
N THR A 80 7.28 -6.70 -11.95
CA THR A 80 8.32 -5.68 -12.16
C THR A 80 7.95 -4.76 -13.30
N VAL A 81 7.98 -3.46 -13.05
CA VAL A 81 7.67 -2.43 -14.04
C VAL A 81 8.85 -2.24 -14.99
N LYS A 82 8.59 -2.41 -16.29
CA LYS A 82 9.60 -2.32 -17.35
C LYS A 82 9.54 -1.00 -18.13
N ASN A 83 8.54 -0.17 -17.90
CA ASN A 83 8.35 1.08 -18.61
C ASN A 83 7.90 2.18 -17.63
N LYS A 84 8.59 3.31 -17.65
CA LYS A 84 8.31 4.47 -16.80
C LYS A 84 6.87 4.99 -16.94
N LYS A 85 6.25 4.85 -18.11
CA LYS A 85 4.85 5.28 -18.35
C LYS A 85 3.83 4.63 -17.41
N TYR A 86 4.16 3.49 -16.79
CA TYR A 86 3.28 2.83 -15.84
C TYR A 86 3.38 3.38 -14.42
N VAL A 87 4.39 4.21 -14.13
CA VAL A 87 4.64 4.76 -12.79
C VAL A 87 4.65 6.28 -12.75
N VAL A 88 5.14 6.93 -13.80
CA VAL A 88 5.16 8.42 -13.89
C VAL A 88 3.72 8.93 -14.01
N GLY A 89 3.40 9.96 -13.23
CA GLY A 89 2.05 10.51 -13.12
C GLY A 89 1.12 9.74 -12.15
N LYS A 90 1.65 8.72 -11.47
CA LYS A 90 0.95 8.01 -10.38
C LYS A 90 1.58 8.36 -9.04
N TYR A 91 0.91 7.99 -7.98
CA TYR A 91 1.33 8.29 -6.61
C TYR A 91 2.04 7.09 -5.98
N ALA A 92 3.05 7.36 -5.16
CA ALA A 92 3.72 6.33 -4.37
C ALA A 92 2.75 5.75 -3.32
N ALA A 93 2.46 4.45 -3.39
CA ALA A 93 1.57 3.77 -2.45
C ALA A 93 2.21 3.56 -1.08
N THR A 94 3.53 3.60 -1.00
CA THR A 94 4.36 3.49 0.20
C THR A 94 5.63 4.33 0.02
N ASN A 95 6.43 4.47 1.08
CA ASN A 95 7.75 5.08 0.94
C ASN A 95 8.62 4.24 0.00
N LEU A 96 9.24 4.90 -0.98
CA LEU A 96 10.14 4.30 -1.94
C LEU A 96 11.56 4.77 -1.65
N TYR A 97 12.53 3.86 -1.79
CA TYR A 97 13.92 4.14 -1.48
C TYR A 97 14.78 4.08 -2.74
N ALA A 98 15.77 4.95 -2.81
CA ALA A 98 16.73 4.97 -3.91
C ALA A 98 17.35 3.58 -4.13
N GLY A 99 17.43 3.14 -5.39
CA GLY A 99 17.89 1.81 -5.76
C GLY A 99 16.80 0.72 -5.75
N GLN A 100 15.60 0.99 -5.24
CA GLN A 100 14.49 0.03 -5.21
C GLN A 100 13.94 -0.20 -6.62
N ILE A 101 13.70 -1.46 -6.98
CA ILE A 101 13.04 -1.81 -8.23
C ILE A 101 11.52 -1.60 -8.10
N MET A 102 10.94 -0.96 -9.09
CA MET A 102 9.51 -0.69 -9.13
C MET A 102 8.72 -1.95 -9.48
N ILE A 103 7.73 -2.25 -8.65
CA ILE A 103 6.68 -3.24 -8.94
C ILE A 103 5.32 -2.54 -8.97
N ALA A 104 4.36 -3.12 -9.67
CA ALA A 104 3.05 -2.50 -9.90
C ALA A 104 2.32 -2.10 -8.61
N ASP A 105 2.53 -2.83 -7.51
CA ASP A 105 1.86 -2.58 -6.23
C ASP A 105 2.39 -1.36 -5.46
N LEU A 106 3.54 -0.82 -5.88
CA LEU A 106 4.15 0.34 -5.24
C LEU A 106 3.57 1.68 -5.72
N VAL A 107 2.64 1.64 -6.68
CA VAL A 107 1.99 2.83 -7.22
C VAL A 107 0.47 2.78 -7.04
N ALA A 108 -0.14 3.96 -6.90
CA ALA A 108 -1.58 4.14 -6.80
C ALA A 108 -2.05 5.20 -7.80
N GLU A 109 -3.26 5.04 -8.33
CA GLU A 109 -3.87 6.01 -9.26
C GLU A 109 -4.27 7.32 -8.55
N LYS A 110 -4.59 7.23 -7.27
CA LYS A 110 -4.94 8.37 -6.42
C LYS A 110 -4.00 8.43 -5.23
N SER A 111 -3.61 9.63 -4.85
CA SER A 111 -2.89 9.84 -3.61
C SER A 111 -3.78 9.47 -2.41
N ASN A 112 -3.13 8.96 -1.37
CA ASN A 112 -3.74 8.77 -0.06
C ASN A 112 -2.95 9.54 1.02
N SER A 113 -2.16 10.55 0.62
CA SER A 113 -1.54 11.45 1.60
C SER A 113 -2.62 12.32 2.26
N ALA A 114 -2.37 12.76 3.50
CA ALA A 114 -3.29 13.66 4.18
C ALA A 114 -3.45 14.97 3.40
N ASP A 115 -2.36 15.53 2.87
CA ASP A 115 -2.34 16.78 2.12
C ASP A 115 -3.16 16.71 0.84
N ASP A 116 -3.13 15.57 0.13
CA ASP A 116 -3.92 15.38 -1.08
C ASP A 116 -5.42 15.24 -0.78
N VAL A 117 -5.77 14.56 0.32
CA VAL A 117 -7.16 14.49 0.77
C VAL A 117 -7.67 15.88 1.14
N LEU A 118 -6.85 16.67 1.84
CA LEU A 118 -7.23 18.04 2.23
C LEU A 118 -7.33 18.96 1.01
N SER A 119 -6.43 18.84 0.04
CA SER A 119 -6.44 19.65 -1.19
C SER A 119 -7.60 19.30 -2.13
N ALA A 120 -8.14 18.10 -2.03
CA ALA A 120 -9.25 17.61 -2.85
C ALA A 120 -10.64 17.88 -2.24
N LEU A 121 -10.72 18.58 -1.09
CA LEU A 121 -12.00 18.93 -0.47
C LEU A 121 -12.75 19.94 -1.35
N ASP A 122 -13.99 19.60 -1.71
CA ASP A 122 -14.90 20.39 -2.57
C ASP A 122 -16.08 21.00 -1.80
N GLY A 123 -16.11 20.85 -0.48
CA GLY A 123 -17.19 21.31 0.40
C GLY A 123 -18.29 20.26 0.68
N THR A 124 -18.35 19.18 -0.08
CA THR A 124 -19.29 18.05 0.22
C THR A 124 -18.83 17.26 1.44
N LYS A 125 -17.53 17.21 1.66
CA LYS A 125 -16.87 16.67 2.85
C LYS A 125 -15.97 17.74 3.48
N VAL A 126 -15.75 17.62 4.76
CA VAL A 126 -14.88 18.51 5.54
C VAL A 126 -13.89 17.69 6.35
N ALA A 127 -12.76 18.29 6.69
CA ALA A 127 -11.80 17.71 7.62
C ALA A 127 -12.02 18.32 9.00
N ILE A 128 -12.09 17.47 10.02
CA ILE A 128 -12.20 17.90 11.41
C ILE A 128 -11.20 17.14 12.28
N SER A 129 -10.51 17.85 13.17
CA SER A 129 -9.60 17.25 14.14
C SER A 129 -10.29 17.15 15.50
N VAL A 130 -10.16 15.98 16.13
CA VAL A 130 -10.66 15.71 17.47
C VAL A 130 -9.53 15.29 18.41
N ASN A 131 -9.63 15.66 19.67
CA ASN A 131 -8.59 15.36 20.66
C ASN A 131 -8.64 13.91 21.12
N ILE A 132 -7.46 13.37 21.42
CA ILE A 132 -7.27 12.09 22.09
C ILE A 132 -6.67 12.39 23.47
N ALA A 133 -7.44 12.16 24.55
CA ALA A 133 -6.99 12.43 25.90
C ALA A 133 -6.02 11.37 26.45
N SER A 134 -6.02 10.17 25.88
CA SER A 134 -5.11 9.08 26.28
C SER A 134 -4.76 8.14 25.12
N PHE A 135 -3.67 7.40 25.24
CA PHE A 135 -3.26 6.38 24.26
C PHE A 135 -4.38 5.36 23.96
N ALA A 136 -5.10 4.92 24.99
CA ALA A 136 -6.15 3.91 24.84
C ALA A 136 -7.28 4.37 23.92
N GLN A 137 -7.60 5.66 23.92
CA GLN A 137 -8.68 6.23 23.11
C GLN A 137 -8.36 6.28 21.62
N GLY A 138 -7.08 6.35 21.25
CA GLY A 138 -6.59 6.43 19.87
C GLY A 138 -5.86 5.16 19.42
N LEU A 139 -6.28 3.97 19.84
CA LEU A 139 -5.63 2.70 19.50
C LEU A 139 -4.11 2.69 19.79
N SER A 140 -3.68 3.27 20.89
CA SER A 140 -2.27 3.35 21.27
C SER A 140 -1.38 3.92 20.15
N ASN A 141 -1.83 4.99 19.51
CA ASN A 141 -1.16 5.65 18.38
C ASN A 141 -0.98 4.74 17.16
N LYS A 142 -1.90 3.81 16.94
CA LYS A 142 -1.85 2.89 15.80
C LYS A 142 -2.80 3.26 14.65
N LEU A 143 -3.61 4.31 14.81
CA LEU A 143 -4.44 4.82 13.72
C LEU A 143 -3.57 5.43 12.62
N ARG A 144 -3.99 5.23 11.38
CA ARG A 144 -3.26 5.65 10.17
C ARG A 144 -4.19 6.27 9.15
N ASN A 145 -3.61 7.04 8.23
CA ASN A 145 -4.32 7.51 7.07
C ASN A 145 -5.00 6.37 6.30
N GLY A 146 -6.27 6.58 5.97
CA GLY A 146 -7.10 5.63 5.24
C GLY A 146 -7.82 4.59 6.10
N ASP A 147 -7.58 4.56 7.43
CA ASP A 147 -8.34 3.71 8.33
C ASP A 147 -9.82 4.12 8.34
N ILE A 148 -10.70 3.15 8.42
CA ILE A 148 -12.11 3.35 8.77
C ILE A 148 -12.29 3.03 10.24
N VAL A 149 -12.80 3.99 10.98
CA VAL A 149 -13.01 3.88 12.42
C VAL A 149 -14.48 4.08 12.78
N SER A 150 -14.87 3.51 13.90
CA SER A 150 -16.12 3.82 14.60
C SER A 150 -15.82 4.69 15.81
N VAL A 151 -16.58 5.75 16.01
CA VAL A 151 -16.42 6.65 17.14
C VAL A 151 -17.34 6.20 18.26
N ILE A 152 -16.75 5.80 19.39
CA ILE A 152 -17.46 5.42 20.60
C ILE A 152 -17.45 6.64 21.53
N VAL A 153 -18.64 7.04 21.95
CA VAL A 153 -18.85 8.16 22.85
C VAL A 153 -19.07 7.62 24.26
N TYR A 154 -18.29 8.09 25.22
CA TYR A 154 -18.53 7.86 26.63
C TYR A 154 -19.08 9.17 27.26
N ASP A 155 -20.32 9.11 27.67
CA ASP A 155 -20.99 10.20 28.37
C ASP A 155 -20.74 10.06 29.89
N LYS A 156 -20.13 11.07 30.48
CA LYS A 156 -19.79 11.09 31.91
C LYS A 156 -21.00 11.34 32.81
N GLU A 157 -22.04 11.99 32.31
CA GLU A 157 -23.25 12.30 33.09
C GLU A 157 -24.13 11.07 33.25
N THR A 158 -24.31 10.32 32.14
CA THR A 158 -25.13 9.11 32.13
C THR A 158 -24.34 7.85 32.47
N ASN A 159 -23.01 7.93 32.49
CA ASN A 159 -22.09 6.80 32.66
C ASN A 159 -22.32 5.68 31.64
N GLN A 160 -22.68 6.05 30.42
CA GLN A 160 -22.98 5.11 29.32
C GLN A 160 -22.05 5.33 28.12
N SER A 161 -21.79 4.25 27.40
CA SER A 161 -21.07 4.30 26.13
C SER A 161 -21.99 3.86 25.00
N HIS A 162 -21.94 4.59 23.90
CA HIS A 162 -22.67 4.24 22.69
C HIS A 162 -21.90 4.66 21.44
N VAL A 163 -22.31 4.15 20.30
CA VAL A 163 -21.79 4.57 18.99
C VAL A 163 -22.91 5.35 18.30
N PRO A 164 -22.77 6.67 18.11
CA PRO A 164 -23.75 7.41 17.31
C PRO A 164 -23.84 6.80 15.91
N PRO A 165 -25.04 6.53 15.40
CA PRO A 165 -25.21 5.97 14.07
C PRO A 165 -24.54 6.80 12.97
N GLU A 166 -24.49 8.12 13.14
CA GLU A 166 -23.85 9.08 12.24
C GLU A 166 -22.32 8.92 12.20
N LEU A 167 -21.71 8.33 13.23
CA LEU A 167 -20.27 8.20 13.41
C LEU A 167 -19.80 6.75 13.43
N ARG A 168 -20.62 5.84 12.88
CA ARG A 168 -20.31 4.41 12.85
C ARG A 168 -19.13 4.08 11.93
N TYR A 169 -19.02 4.79 10.79
CA TYR A 169 -17.94 4.59 9.83
C TYR A 169 -17.41 5.93 9.36
N VAL A 170 -16.23 6.32 9.86
CA VAL A 170 -15.58 7.59 9.54
C VAL A 170 -14.16 7.31 9.11
N LYS A 171 -13.68 8.02 8.06
CA LYS A 171 -12.33 7.83 7.53
C LYS A 171 -11.34 8.71 8.26
N VAL A 172 -10.22 8.13 8.68
CA VAL A 172 -9.06 8.85 9.21
C VAL A 172 -8.27 9.47 8.06
N ILE A 173 -7.99 10.78 8.13
CA ILE A 173 -7.10 11.48 7.22
C ILE A 173 -5.67 11.39 7.75
N THR A 174 -5.48 11.77 9.01
CA THR A 174 -4.17 11.73 9.67
C THR A 174 -4.30 11.70 11.19
N THR A 175 -3.20 11.36 11.85
CA THR A 175 -3.06 11.53 13.30
C THR A 175 -1.83 12.39 13.56
N THR A 176 -1.94 13.38 14.44
CA THR A 176 -0.86 14.33 14.72
C THR A 176 -0.35 14.13 16.13
N THR A 177 0.97 14.16 16.28
CA THR A 177 1.66 14.09 17.59
C THR A 177 1.78 15.47 18.24
N GLY A 178 2.24 15.51 19.50
CA GLY A 178 2.45 16.76 20.24
C GLY A 178 3.36 17.78 19.57
N ASP A 179 4.19 17.34 18.64
CA ASP A 179 5.09 18.22 17.87
C ASP A 179 4.46 18.67 16.53
N SER A 180 3.15 18.47 16.34
CA SER A 180 2.42 18.80 15.11
C SER A 180 2.95 18.10 13.85
N VAL A 181 3.52 16.90 14.02
CA VAL A 181 4.03 16.07 12.92
C VAL A 181 3.12 14.86 12.75
N ASP A 182 2.80 14.50 11.49
CA ASP A 182 2.03 13.31 11.19
C ASP A 182 2.70 12.06 11.77
N SER A 183 1.94 11.25 12.49
CA SER A 183 2.43 10.04 13.14
C SER A 183 2.93 8.98 12.15
N ASP A 184 2.50 9.05 10.89
CA ASP A 184 2.96 8.15 9.81
C ASP A 184 4.43 8.41 9.41
N ARG A 185 4.96 9.60 9.73
CA ARG A 185 6.33 10.01 9.40
C ARG A 185 7.35 9.75 10.52
N LYS A 186 6.91 9.38 11.72
CA LYS A 186 7.80 9.10 12.85
C LYS A 186 7.82 7.62 13.20
N THR A 187 9.02 7.10 13.41
CA THR A 187 9.27 5.74 13.93
C THR A 187 9.21 5.66 15.46
N ASP A 188 9.29 6.80 16.14
CA ASP A 188 9.32 6.84 17.61
C ASP A 188 7.92 7.02 18.20
N ALA A 189 7.71 6.40 19.37
CA ALA A 189 6.44 6.29 20.08
C ALA A 189 5.97 7.62 20.71
N THR A 190 5.88 8.70 19.93
CA THR A 190 5.30 9.96 20.40
C THR A 190 3.77 9.84 20.41
N GLN A 191 3.14 10.27 21.48
CA GLN A 191 1.68 10.18 21.65
C GLN A 191 0.96 11.04 20.62
N ALA A 192 -0.01 10.46 19.89
CA ALA A 192 -0.93 11.22 19.04
C ALA A 192 -1.85 12.07 19.94
N ILE A 193 -1.96 13.36 19.63
CA ILE A 193 -2.81 14.29 20.37
C ILE A 193 -4.14 14.49 19.67
N THR A 194 -4.17 14.41 18.34
CA THR A 194 -5.36 14.61 17.55
C THR A 194 -5.50 13.56 16.47
N VAL A 195 -6.77 13.25 16.12
CA VAL A 195 -7.14 12.48 14.93
C VAL A 195 -7.92 13.39 14.02
N THR A 196 -7.48 13.54 12.76
CA THR A 196 -8.21 14.29 11.74
C THR A 196 -9.04 13.31 10.92
N LEU A 197 -10.33 13.60 10.83
CA LEU A 197 -11.34 12.76 10.20
C LEU A 197 -11.91 13.45 8.97
N LEU A 198 -12.27 12.66 7.95
CA LEU A 198 -13.07 13.09 6.81
C LEU A 198 -14.54 12.85 7.14
N ALA A 199 -15.32 13.91 7.20
CA ALA A 199 -16.69 13.89 7.67
C ALA A 199 -17.64 14.70 6.76
N SER A 200 -18.94 14.46 6.83
CA SER A 200 -19.92 15.43 6.30
C SER A 200 -19.99 16.66 7.21
N PRO A 201 -20.54 17.80 6.76
CA PRO A 201 -20.70 18.98 7.61
C PRO A 201 -21.47 18.69 8.90
N ASP A 202 -22.51 17.85 8.86
CA ASP A 202 -23.31 17.51 10.02
C ASP A 202 -22.59 16.55 10.97
N GLN A 203 -21.85 15.57 10.44
CA GLN A 203 -20.94 14.74 11.24
C GLN A 203 -19.86 15.61 11.94
N ALA A 204 -19.34 16.63 11.25
CA ALA A 204 -18.34 17.51 11.83
C ALA A 204 -18.91 18.36 12.97
N LYS A 205 -20.13 18.89 12.83
CA LYS A 205 -20.84 19.59 13.94
C LYS A 205 -21.00 18.67 15.15
N LEU A 206 -21.48 17.43 14.91
CA LEU A 206 -21.64 16.44 15.97
C LEU A 206 -20.31 16.10 16.64
N LEU A 207 -19.25 15.86 15.87
CA LEU A 207 -17.92 15.59 16.38
C LEU A 207 -17.37 16.74 17.21
N ALA A 208 -17.55 18.00 16.77
CA ALA A 208 -17.12 19.18 17.53
C ALA A 208 -17.83 19.26 18.88
N TYR A 209 -19.15 19.04 18.91
CA TYR A 209 -19.93 19.01 20.15
C TYR A 209 -19.47 17.90 21.09
N LEU A 210 -19.39 16.66 20.59
CA LEU A 210 -19.01 15.50 21.37
C LEU A 210 -17.56 15.60 21.91
N ASN A 211 -16.65 16.17 21.12
CA ASN A 211 -15.27 16.36 21.54
C ASN A 211 -15.11 17.29 22.76
N THR A 212 -16.07 18.21 22.96
CA THR A 212 -16.06 19.14 24.11
C THR A 212 -16.83 18.62 25.30
N THR A 213 -17.90 17.85 25.10
CA THR A 213 -18.85 17.44 26.15
C THR A 213 -18.62 16.03 26.67
N THR A 214 -17.97 15.17 25.88
CA THR A 214 -17.84 13.74 26.18
C THR A 214 -16.40 13.26 26.07
N THR A 215 -16.18 11.96 26.24
CA THR A 215 -14.90 11.32 25.96
C THR A 215 -15.05 10.45 24.71
N LEU A 216 -14.21 10.69 23.71
CA LEU A 216 -14.20 9.95 22.46
C LEU A 216 -13.20 8.80 22.49
N HIS A 217 -13.60 7.63 22.00
CA HIS A 217 -12.75 6.49 21.76
C HIS A 217 -12.90 6.06 20.30
N PHE A 218 -11.82 5.60 19.71
CA PHE A 218 -11.81 5.12 18.33
C PHE A 218 -11.62 3.61 18.30
N SER A 219 -12.47 2.92 17.57
CA SER A 219 -12.28 1.50 17.24
C SER A 219 -12.00 1.35 15.75
N LEU A 220 -10.97 0.59 15.40
CA LEU A 220 -10.62 0.31 14.01
C LEU A 220 -11.59 -0.71 13.43
N VAL A 221 -12.24 -0.34 12.33
CA VAL A 221 -13.19 -1.20 11.59
C VAL A 221 -12.50 -1.88 10.42
N CYS A 222 -11.75 -1.09 9.60
CA CYS A 222 -11.09 -1.60 8.41
C CYS A 222 -9.78 -0.87 8.16
N ARG A 223 -8.78 -1.62 7.66
CA ARG A 223 -7.48 -1.11 7.23
C ARG A 223 -7.00 -1.85 5.99
N GLY A 224 -6.47 -1.11 5.01
CA GLY A 224 -5.72 -1.64 3.88
C GLY A 224 -6.55 -2.13 2.69
N ASP A 225 -7.77 -2.58 2.89
CA ASP A 225 -8.67 -2.98 1.80
C ASP A 225 -9.57 -1.81 1.38
N LYS A 226 -9.25 -1.23 0.21
CA LYS A 226 -9.99 -0.07 -0.32
C LYS A 226 -11.44 -0.41 -0.64
N THR A 227 -11.70 -1.59 -1.19
CA THR A 227 -13.06 -2.01 -1.58
C THR A 227 -13.96 -2.15 -0.35
N VAL A 228 -13.44 -2.78 0.69
CA VAL A 228 -14.15 -2.93 1.97
C VAL A 228 -14.35 -1.58 2.64
N ALA A 229 -13.33 -0.69 2.63
CA ALA A 229 -13.44 0.65 3.17
C ALA A 229 -14.52 1.49 2.46
N GLU A 230 -14.58 1.43 1.12
CA GLU A 230 -15.60 2.12 0.32
C GLU A 230 -17.00 1.58 0.60
N GLN A 231 -17.16 0.28 0.83
CA GLN A 231 -18.45 -0.31 1.23
C GLN A 231 -18.94 0.25 2.57
N TYR A 232 -18.08 0.32 3.60
CA TYR A 232 -18.46 0.90 4.90
C TYR A 232 -18.82 2.38 4.78
N LEU A 233 -18.03 3.15 4.01
CA LEU A 233 -18.31 4.57 3.81
C LEU A 233 -19.64 4.77 3.07
N LYS A 234 -19.93 3.93 2.07
CA LYS A 234 -21.21 3.98 1.36
C LYS A 234 -22.40 3.69 2.29
N VAL A 235 -22.29 2.66 3.13
CA VAL A 235 -23.34 2.36 4.15
C VAL A 235 -23.57 3.57 5.06
N GLN A 236 -22.49 4.28 5.45
CA GLN A 236 -22.60 5.50 6.25
C GLN A 236 -23.28 6.64 5.48
N GLU A 237 -22.91 6.84 4.22
CA GLU A 237 -23.52 7.87 3.36
C GLU A 237 -25.01 7.62 3.12
N ASP A 238 -25.39 6.37 2.84
CA ASP A 238 -26.80 5.97 2.66
C ASP A 238 -27.62 6.21 3.96
N TYR A 239 -27.02 5.92 5.13
CA TYR A 239 -27.63 6.23 6.41
C TYR A 239 -27.85 7.74 6.59
N LEU A 240 -26.82 8.56 6.35
CA LEU A 240 -26.90 10.02 6.49
C LEU A 240 -27.94 10.62 5.53
N ALA A 241 -27.96 10.17 4.28
CA ALA A 241 -28.91 10.64 3.28
C ALA A 241 -30.37 10.35 3.67
N SER A 242 -30.63 9.19 4.28
CA SER A 242 -31.98 8.82 4.70
C SER A 242 -32.48 9.63 5.92
N HIS A 243 -31.56 10.14 6.76
CA HIS A 243 -31.92 10.86 8.00
C HIS A 243 -31.81 12.38 7.88
N SER A 244 -31.10 12.90 6.86
CA SER A 244 -31.02 14.35 6.60
C SER A 244 -32.36 14.93 6.11
N SER A 245 -33.21 14.13 5.48
CA SER A 245 -34.54 14.54 4.99
C SER A 245 -35.60 14.71 6.10
N GLU A 246 -35.39 14.10 7.27
CA GLU A 246 -36.33 14.22 8.38
C GLU A 246 -36.18 15.54 9.17
N THR A 247 -34.98 16.10 9.24
CA THR A 247 -34.69 17.33 9.98
C THR A 247 -35.24 18.57 9.29
N THR A 248 -35.30 18.58 7.96
CA THR A 248 -35.85 19.72 7.18
C THR A 248 -37.37 19.83 7.27
N SER A 249 -38.05 18.73 7.58
CA SER A 249 -39.52 18.71 7.67
C SER A 249 -40.08 19.21 9.00
N GLN A 250 -39.25 19.41 10.02
CA GLN A 250 -39.70 19.89 11.35
C GLN A 250 -39.49 21.41 11.57
N GLU A 251 -38.66 22.06 10.77
CA GLU A 251 -38.45 23.52 10.86
C GLU A 251 -39.58 24.31 10.15
N ASP A 252 -40.27 23.73 9.17
CA ASP A 252 -41.35 24.41 8.42
C ASP A 252 -42.72 24.36 9.09
N THR A 253 -42.87 23.74 10.29
CA THR A 253 -44.14 23.63 10.99
C THR A 253 -44.28 24.53 12.21
N ASN A 254 -43.30 25.38 12.53
CA ASN A 254 -43.35 26.33 13.65
C ASN A 254 -42.98 27.76 13.21
N GLY A 255 -43.54 28.20 12.09
CA GLY A 255 -43.51 29.59 11.62
C GLY A 255 -44.89 30.23 11.74
#